data_f00f842d49f3104548cfbed97868dc6a
#
_entry.id   f00f842d49f3104548cfbed97868dc6a
#
_cell.length_a   1.000
_cell.length_b   1.000
_cell.length_c   1.000
_cell.angle_alpha   90.00
_cell.angle_beta   90.00
_cell.angle_gamma   90.00
#
_symmetry.space_group_name_H-M   'P 1'
#
loop_
_entity.id
_entity.type
_entity.pdbx_description
1 polymer ?
#
loop_
_entity_poly.entity_id
_entity_poly.type
_entity_poly.pdbx_seq_one_letter_code
_entity_poly.pdbx_strand_id
1 'polypeptide(L)'
;MKFKNIEELMDKLNNEYKVLLDVIDNVILVIDNEMKILFVNRKGRKLIGENVLMQPCKALKMDNCSTEKCCIMRYLHGLQPLDNLHKDGSVEKVTVSRFYDNQNNPQGFIIVATDITELSNMKKELLIGEEIYKLALKQANTTLWQYDVLNHTIEQLFCPDEVALGILDINKTYYNIPESLV
;
A
#
# COMPACT_ATOMS: atom_id res chain seq x y z
N MET A 1 -14.53 -18.49 3.17
CA MET A 1 -14.88 -18.93 4.55
C MET A 1 -16.37 -18.72 4.72
N LYS A 2 -17.12 -19.77 5.09
CA LYS A 2 -18.58 -19.69 5.29
C LYS A 2 -18.89 -19.95 6.77
N PHE A 3 -19.70 -19.10 7.41
CA PHE A 3 -20.14 -19.22 8.80
C PHE A 3 -21.58 -18.68 8.93
N LYS A 4 -22.32 -19.15 9.95
CA LYS A 4 -23.72 -18.79 10.15
C LYS A 4 -23.90 -17.55 11.01
N ASN A 5 -23.00 -17.34 11.98
CA ASN A 5 -23.03 -16.22 12.92
C ASN A 5 -21.63 -15.90 13.43
N ILE A 6 -21.51 -14.82 14.22
CA ILE A 6 -20.24 -14.35 14.80
C ILE A 6 -19.61 -15.39 15.74
N GLU A 7 -20.41 -16.14 16.50
CA GLU A 7 -19.89 -17.16 17.42
C GLU A 7 -19.15 -18.28 16.68
N GLU A 8 -19.75 -18.80 15.60
CA GLU A 8 -19.11 -19.80 14.73
C GLU A 8 -17.84 -19.23 14.08
N LEU A 9 -17.85 -17.97 13.67
CA LEU A 9 -16.67 -17.30 13.14
C LEU A 9 -15.55 -17.24 14.18
N MET A 10 -15.86 -16.80 15.41
CA MET A 10 -14.88 -16.70 16.49
C MET A 10 -14.29 -18.06 16.84
N ASP A 11 -15.13 -19.12 16.88
CA ASP A 11 -14.66 -20.48 17.14
C ASP A 11 -13.67 -20.94 16.04
N LYS A 12 -14.03 -20.75 14.78
CA LYS A 12 -13.15 -21.07 13.65
C LYS A 12 -11.84 -20.27 13.66
N LEU A 13 -11.90 -18.97 13.92
CA LEU A 13 -10.71 -18.12 13.99
C LEU A 13 -9.77 -18.51 15.12
N ASN A 14 -10.32 -18.89 16.28
CA ASN A 14 -9.53 -19.22 17.46
C ASN A 14 -9.05 -20.69 17.50
N ASN A 15 -9.73 -21.61 16.86
CA ASN A 15 -9.42 -23.04 16.91
C ASN A 15 -8.90 -23.58 15.60
N GLU A 16 -9.57 -23.35 14.47
CA GLU A 16 -9.18 -23.95 13.18
C GLU A 16 -8.12 -23.13 12.45
N TYR A 17 -8.27 -21.81 12.39
CA TYR A 17 -7.41 -20.94 11.55
C TYR A 17 -6.31 -20.23 12.34
N LYS A 18 -6.34 -20.30 13.68
CA LYS A 18 -5.39 -19.57 14.53
C LYS A 18 -3.94 -19.83 14.15
N VAL A 19 -3.57 -21.09 13.96
CA VAL A 19 -2.20 -21.46 13.63
C VAL A 19 -1.76 -20.82 12.31
N LEU A 20 -2.62 -20.85 11.30
CA LEU A 20 -2.34 -20.26 9.99
C LEU A 20 -2.21 -18.75 10.08
N LEU A 21 -3.12 -18.09 10.79
CA LEU A 21 -3.12 -16.64 10.96
C LEU A 21 -1.95 -16.15 11.83
N ASP A 22 -1.53 -16.96 12.81
CA ASP A 22 -0.42 -16.65 13.71
C ASP A 22 0.97 -16.78 13.04
N VAL A 23 1.08 -17.50 11.92
CA VAL A 23 2.31 -17.59 11.10
C VAL A 23 2.50 -16.37 10.20
N ILE A 24 1.40 -15.68 9.85
CA ILE A 24 1.45 -14.50 8.98
C ILE A 24 2.13 -13.34 9.72
N ASP A 25 3.16 -12.75 9.12
CA ASP A 25 3.95 -11.65 9.70
C ASP A 25 3.30 -10.25 9.50
N ASN A 26 2.02 -10.21 9.21
CA ASN A 26 1.21 -9.00 9.21
C ASN A 26 0.34 -8.96 10.46
N VAL A 27 -0.02 -7.76 10.91
CA VAL A 27 -1.07 -7.62 11.93
C VAL A 27 -2.42 -7.90 11.30
N ILE A 28 -3.19 -8.82 11.88
CA ILE A 28 -4.54 -9.14 11.44
C ILE A 28 -5.50 -8.92 12.60
N LEU A 29 -6.48 -8.05 12.37
CA LEU A 29 -7.61 -7.79 13.28
C LEU A 29 -8.91 -8.14 12.57
N VAL A 30 -9.82 -8.78 13.31
CA VAL A 30 -11.22 -8.95 12.89
C VAL A 30 -12.09 -8.22 13.92
N ILE A 31 -12.99 -7.38 13.43
CA ILE A 31 -13.92 -6.61 14.27
C ILE A 31 -15.34 -6.77 13.76
N ASP A 32 -16.33 -6.65 14.66
CA ASP A 32 -17.74 -6.69 14.31
C ASP A 32 -18.26 -5.33 13.81
N ASN A 33 -19.56 -5.28 13.51
CA ASN A 33 -20.24 -4.05 13.09
C ASN A 33 -20.33 -3.00 14.21
N GLU A 34 -20.19 -3.40 15.50
CA GLU A 34 -20.14 -2.51 16.66
C GLU A 34 -18.71 -2.01 16.97
N MET A 35 -17.73 -2.35 16.10
CA MET A 35 -16.31 -2.03 16.25
C MET A 35 -15.64 -2.74 17.42
N LYS A 36 -16.16 -3.88 17.89
CA LYS A 36 -15.53 -4.72 18.89
C LYS A 36 -14.55 -5.70 18.24
N ILE A 37 -13.43 -5.93 18.88
CA ILE A 37 -12.38 -6.81 18.40
C ILE A 37 -12.76 -8.26 18.66
N LEU A 38 -12.99 -9.02 17.60
CA LEU A 38 -13.31 -10.45 17.64
C LEU A 38 -12.07 -11.35 17.62
N PHE A 39 -11.04 -10.91 16.90
CA PHE A 39 -9.80 -11.69 16.73
C PHE A 39 -8.60 -10.78 16.49
N VAL A 40 -7.46 -11.21 17.03
CA VAL A 40 -6.13 -10.64 16.75
C VAL A 40 -5.15 -11.78 16.60
N ASN A 41 -4.33 -11.78 15.55
CA ASN A 41 -3.29 -12.78 15.37
C ASN A 41 -2.08 -12.53 16.30
N ARG A 42 -1.12 -13.46 16.33
CA ARG A 42 0.07 -13.40 17.18
C ARG A 42 0.88 -12.12 17.02
N LYS A 43 1.08 -11.64 15.79
CA LYS A 43 1.80 -10.38 15.51
C LYS A 43 1.06 -9.19 16.12
N GLY A 44 -0.26 -9.12 15.92
CA GLY A 44 -1.10 -8.08 16.50
C GLY A 44 -1.07 -8.11 18.03
N ARG A 45 -1.24 -9.27 18.66
CA ARG A 45 -1.18 -9.39 20.15
C ARG A 45 0.13 -8.88 20.73
N LYS A 46 1.26 -9.11 20.06
CA LYS A 46 2.57 -8.58 20.51
C LYS A 46 2.62 -7.05 20.51
N LEU A 47 1.92 -6.40 19.58
CA LEU A 47 1.94 -4.94 19.41
C LEU A 47 0.90 -4.22 20.28
N ILE A 48 -0.32 -4.77 20.37
CA ILE A 48 -1.47 -4.11 21.00
C ILE A 48 -1.87 -4.73 22.35
N GLY A 49 -1.26 -5.85 22.74
CA GLY A 49 -1.54 -6.58 23.98
C GLY A 49 -2.52 -7.74 23.78
N GLU A 50 -2.58 -8.62 24.78
CA GLU A 50 -3.39 -9.86 24.71
C GLU A 50 -4.85 -9.65 25.13
N ASN A 51 -5.12 -8.68 26.02
CA ASN A 51 -6.45 -8.45 26.61
C ASN A 51 -7.32 -7.48 25.82
N VAL A 52 -7.29 -7.57 24.49
CA VAL A 52 -8.01 -6.63 23.60
C VAL A 52 -9.30 -7.19 23.02
N LEU A 53 -9.52 -8.52 23.17
CA LEU A 53 -10.73 -9.15 22.64
C LEU A 53 -11.99 -8.56 23.29
N MET A 54 -13.05 -8.40 22.50
CA MET A 54 -14.32 -7.78 22.86
C MET A 54 -14.24 -6.31 23.30
N GLN A 55 -13.05 -5.71 23.26
CA GLN A 55 -12.89 -4.27 23.48
C GLN A 55 -13.21 -3.49 22.21
N PRO A 56 -13.69 -2.24 22.33
CA PRO A 56 -13.84 -1.37 21.17
C PRO A 56 -12.49 -1.10 20.50
N CYS A 57 -12.46 -1.09 19.18
CA CYS A 57 -11.25 -0.77 18.40
C CYS A 57 -10.58 0.55 18.83
N LYS A 58 -11.38 1.54 19.27
CA LYS A 58 -10.89 2.81 19.83
C LYS A 58 -10.03 2.64 21.10
N ALA A 59 -10.21 1.54 21.84
CA ALA A 59 -9.42 1.27 23.06
C ALA A 59 -7.95 0.97 22.77
N LEU A 60 -7.62 0.63 21.51
CA LEU A 60 -6.24 0.32 21.10
C LEU A 60 -5.31 1.54 21.14
N LYS A 61 -5.83 2.76 21.34
CA LYS A 61 -5.06 4.02 21.42
C LYS A 61 -3.94 4.11 20.36
N MET A 62 -4.20 3.57 19.17
CA MET A 62 -3.26 3.70 18.07
C MET A 62 -3.07 5.19 17.77
N ASP A 63 -1.85 5.66 17.78
CA ASP A 63 -1.45 7.09 17.68
C ASP A 63 -2.13 7.85 16.51
N ASN A 64 -2.64 7.14 15.55
CA ASN A 64 -3.25 7.70 14.33
C ASN A 64 -4.77 7.44 14.20
N CYS A 65 -5.44 6.87 15.19
CA CYS A 65 -6.87 6.56 15.11
C CYS A 65 -7.75 7.75 15.57
N SER A 66 -7.69 8.87 14.87
CA SER A 66 -8.70 9.94 14.97
C SER A 66 -9.89 9.63 14.06
N THR A 67 -11.02 10.31 14.26
CA THR A 67 -12.23 10.08 13.44
C THR A 67 -11.96 10.24 11.93
N GLU A 68 -11.11 11.20 11.53
CA GLU A 68 -10.75 11.46 10.14
C GLU A 68 -9.74 10.46 9.57
N LYS A 69 -8.89 9.90 10.43
CA LYS A 69 -7.85 8.93 10.07
C LYS A 69 -8.26 7.48 10.31
N CYS A 70 -9.46 7.24 10.83
CA CYS A 70 -9.97 5.90 11.07
C CYS A 70 -10.04 5.10 9.76
N CYS A 71 -9.30 4.01 9.69
CA CYS A 71 -9.20 3.18 8.48
C CYS A 71 -10.56 2.64 8.04
N ILE A 72 -11.45 2.29 8.99
CA ILE A 72 -12.79 1.78 8.71
C ILE A 72 -13.69 2.90 8.18
N MET A 73 -13.67 4.09 8.82
CA MET A 73 -14.48 5.22 8.34
C MET A 73 -14.05 5.63 6.93
N ARG A 74 -12.75 5.67 6.66
CA ARG A 74 -12.23 5.93 5.31
C ARG A 74 -12.71 4.89 4.31
N TYR A 75 -12.63 3.62 4.67
CA TYR A 75 -13.15 2.52 3.83
C TYR A 75 -14.66 2.67 3.55
N LEU A 76 -15.46 3.00 4.57
CA LEU A 76 -16.92 3.19 4.41
C LEU A 76 -17.28 4.39 3.51
N HIS A 77 -16.42 5.40 3.47
CA HIS A 77 -16.54 6.56 2.56
C HIS A 77 -15.90 6.32 1.18
N GLY A 78 -15.48 5.10 0.85
CA GLY A 78 -14.82 4.77 -0.42
C GLY A 78 -13.40 5.34 -0.56
N LEU A 79 -12.79 5.79 0.54
CA LEU A 79 -11.44 6.32 0.56
C LEU A 79 -10.45 5.21 0.91
N GLN A 80 -9.25 5.26 0.33
CA GLN A 80 -8.18 4.33 0.73
C GLN A 80 -7.73 4.64 2.18
N PRO A 81 -7.46 3.61 3.00
CA PRO A 81 -6.79 3.79 4.27
C PRO A 81 -5.46 4.54 4.09
N LEU A 82 -5.06 5.30 5.10
CA LEU A 82 -3.77 5.99 5.10
C LEU A 82 -2.69 5.03 5.57
N ASP A 83 -1.51 5.14 4.98
CA ASP A 83 -0.33 4.49 5.53
C ASP A 83 0.00 5.13 6.87
N ASN A 84 0.30 4.32 7.87
CA ASN A 84 0.67 4.78 9.20
C ASN A 84 2.18 4.99 9.25
N LEU A 85 2.61 6.23 9.48
CA LEU A 85 3.99 6.55 9.81
C LEU A 85 4.12 6.59 11.33
N HIS A 86 4.95 5.70 11.87
CA HIS A 86 5.24 5.61 13.29
C HIS A 86 6.37 6.55 13.71
N LYS A 87 6.48 6.81 15.00
CA LYS A 87 7.52 7.72 15.57
C LYS A 87 8.94 7.20 15.38
N ASP A 88 9.10 5.89 15.27
CA ASP A 88 10.38 5.22 14.99
C ASP A 88 10.78 5.24 13.50
N GLY A 89 9.93 5.83 12.66
CA GLY A 89 10.15 5.93 11.21
C GLY A 89 9.62 4.73 10.42
N SER A 90 9.06 3.71 11.08
CA SER A 90 8.43 2.59 10.38
C SER A 90 7.13 3.02 9.68
N VAL A 91 6.80 2.36 8.58
CA VAL A 91 5.62 2.64 7.76
C VAL A 91 4.78 1.37 7.63
N GLU A 92 3.52 1.46 8.03
CA GLU A 92 2.55 0.37 7.86
C GLU A 92 1.48 0.75 6.85
N LYS A 93 1.26 -0.13 5.88
CA LYS A 93 0.11 -0.07 4.98
C LYS A 93 -1.08 -0.79 5.60
N VAL A 94 -2.18 -0.06 5.79
CA VAL A 94 -3.42 -0.63 6.33
C VAL A 94 -4.39 -0.94 5.20
N THR A 95 -4.91 -2.17 5.20
CA THR A 95 -5.97 -2.62 4.29
C THR A 95 -7.19 -3.01 5.09
N VAL A 96 -8.37 -2.60 4.63
CA VAL A 96 -9.66 -2.93 5.25
C VAL A 96 -10.52 -3.67 4.24
N SER A 97 -11.14 -4.75 4.68
CA SER A 97 -12.09 -5.53 3.89
C SER A 97 -13.31 -5.86 4.73
N ARG A 98 -14.50 -5.81 4.13
CA ARG A 98 -15.73 -6.23 4.77
C ARG A 98 -15.87 -7.74 4.65
N PHE A 99 -16.37 -8.41 5.70
CA PHE A 99 -16.71 -9.83 5.62
C PHE A 99 -18.22 -10.04 5.86
N TYR A 100 -18.73 -11.17 5.37
CA TYR A 100 -20.15 -11.46 5.27
C TYR A 100 -20.42 -12.88 5.76
N ASP A 101 -21.64 -13.11 6.27
CA ASP A 101 -22.11 -14.45 6.61
C ASP A 101 -22.52 -15.27 5.36
N ASN A 102 -23.05 -16.47 5.59
CA ASN A 102 -23.52 -17.36 4.51
C ASN A 102 -24.71 -16.81 3.73
N GLN A 103 -25.44 -15.86 4.30
CA GLN A 103 -26.60 -15.20 3.71
C GLN A 103 -26.23 -13.86 3.04
N ASN A 104 -24.94 -13.56 2.97
CA ASN A 104 -24.40 -12.32 2.42
C ASN A 104 -24.75 -11.06 3.24
N ASN A 105 -25.02 -11.21 4.55
CA ASN A 105 -25.18 -10.07 5.44
C ASN A 105 -23.81 -9.61 5.96
N PRO A 106 -23.53 -8.31 5.99
CA PRO A 106 -22.27 -7.79 6.50
C PRO A 106 -22.15 -8.02 8.00
N GLN A 107 -21.06 -8.63 8.45
CA GLN A 107 -20.84 -9.01 9.85
C GLN A 107 -19.74 -8.18 10.51
N GLY A 108 -18.89 -7.50 9.73
CA GLY A 108 -17.81 -6.69 10.27
C GLY A 108 -16.69 -6.45 9.28
N PHE A 109 -15.47 -6.24 9.80
CA PHE A 109 -14.32 -5.86 9.01
C PHE A 109 -13.07 -6.68 9.39
N ILE A 110 -12.28 -7.00 8.38
CA ILE A 110 -10.93 -7.53 8.52
C ILE A 110 -9.97 -6.39 8.23
N ILE A 111 -9.06 -6.14 9.15
CA ILE A 111 -8.01 -5.12 9.02
C ILE A 111 -6.68 -5.85 8.98
N VAL A 112 -5.88 -5.55 7.97
CA VAL A 112 -4.53 -6.07 7.83
C VAL A 112 -3.57 -4.89 7.78
N ALA A 113 -2.59 -4.86 8.70
CA ALA A 113 -1.50 -3.91 8.66
C ALA A 113 -0.21 -4.63 8.27
N THR A 114 0.41 -4.16 7.19
CA THR A 114 1.63 -4.72 6.61
C THR A 114 2.76 -3.71 6.78
N ASP A 115 3.88 -4.13 7.35
CA ASP A 115 5.09 -3.31 7.37
C ASP A 115 5.62 -3.16 5.94
N ILE A 116 5.69 -1.92 5.49
CA ILE A 116 6.21 -1.53 4.18
C ILE A 116 7.40 -0.57 4.30
N THR A 117 8.07 -0.56 5.45
CA THR A 117 9.16 0.37 5.74
C THR A 117 10.28 0.27 4.71
N GLU A 118 10.74 -0.93 4.44
CA GLU A 118 11.79 -1.19 3.44
C GLU A 118 11.35 -0.73 2.04
N LEU A 119 10.14 -1.13 1.62
CA LEU A 119 9.59 -0.72 0.32
C LEU A 119 9.44 0.81 0.23
N SER A 120 8.99 1.46 1.31
CA SER A 120 8.85 2.92 1.37
C SER A 120 10.21 3.63 1.26
N ASN A 121 11.23 3.09 1.91
CA ASN A 121 12.58 3.64 1.85
C ASN A 121 13.20 3.47 0.47
N MET A 122 13.12 2.27 -0.11
CA MET A 122 13.58 2.02 -1.49
C MET A 122 12.90 2.96 -2.50
N LYS A 123 11.59 3.18 -2.36
CA LYS A 123 10.86 4.12 -3.22
C LYS A 123 11.35 5.55 -3.06
N LYS A 124 11.65 6.00 -1.83
CA LYS A 124 12.22 7.33 -1.59
C LYS A 124 13.61 7.47 -2.20
N GLU A 125 14.47 6.48 -2.00
CA GLU A 125 15.82 6.47 -2.58
C GLU A 125 15.79 6.53 -4.11
N LEU A 126 14.89 5.76 -4.74
CA LEU A 126 14.70 5.80 -6.19
C LEU A 126 14.27 7.20 -6.66
N LEU A 127 13.29 7.82 -6.01
CA LEU A 127 12.83 9.17 -6.37
C LEU A 127 13.95 10.22 -6.22
N ILE A 128 14.70 10.15 -5.13
CA ILE A 128 15.87 11.04 -4.92
C ILE A 128 16.92 10.81 -6.01
N GLY A 129 17.20 9.55 -6.33
CA GLY A 129 18.14 9.19 -7.41
C GLY A 129 17.71 9.75 -8.76
N GLU A 130 16.42 9.64 -9.10
CA GLU A 130 15.85 10.21 -10.32
C GLU A 130 15.98 11.75 -10.36
N GLU A 131 15.73 12.44 -9.24
CA GLU A 131 15.87 13.89 -9.17
C GLU A 131 17.33 14.32 -9.32
N ILE A 132 18.26 13.67 -8.62
CA ILE A 132 19.70 13.93 -8.75
C ILE A 132 20.16 13.72 -10.19
N TYR A 133 19.71 12.61 -10.81
CA TYR A 133 20.05 12.30 -12.20
C TYR A 133 19.56 13.38 -13.16
N LYS A 134 18.29 13.82 -13.03
CA LYS A 134 17.73 14.92 -13.83
C LYS A 134 18.48 16.23 -13.64
N LEU A 135 18.87 16.54 -12.40
CA LEU A 135 19.67 17.74 -12.11
C LEU A 135 21.06 17.66 -12.74
N ALA A 136 21.73 16.50 -12.68
CA ALA A 136 23.03 16.31 -13.29
C ALA A 136 22.97 16.47 -14.83
N LEU A 137 21.96 15.87 -15.48
CA LEU A 137 21.74 16.02 -16.91
C LEU A 137 21.47 17.50 -17.30
N LYS A 138 20.68 18.20 -16.46
CA LYS A 138 20.41 19.63 -16.67
C LYS A 138 21.67 20.48 -16.55
N GLN A 139 22.49 20.25 -15.54
CA GLN A 139 23.78 20.95 -15.37
C GLN A 139 24.77 20.66 -16.49
N ALA A 140 24.79 19.42 -16.96
CA ALA A 140 25.63 19.01 -18.10
C ALA A 140 25.09 19.52 -19.45
N ASN A 141 23.94 20.14 -19.49
CA ASN A 141 23.21 20.55 -20.70
C ASN A 141 23.10 19.40 -21.72
N THR A 142 22.74 18.20 -21.22
CA THR A 142 22.76 16.95 -22.00
C THR A 142 21.33 16.45 -22.17
N THR A 143 20.99 16.05 -23.39
CA THR A 143 19.73 15.37 -23.72
C THR A 143 19.90 13.87 -23.68
N LEU A 144 18.93 13.16 -23.12
CA LEU A 144 18.93 11.70 -23.04
C LEU A 144 17.87 11.12 -23.97
N TRP A 145 18.28 10.15 -24.76
CA TRP A 145 17.45 9.42 -25.70
C TRP A 145 17.53 7.92 -25.41
N GLN A 146 16.42 7.22 -25.60
CA GLN A 146 16.35 5.75 -25.59
C GLN A 146 15.96 5.25 -26.97
N TYR A 147 16.68 4.26 -27.48
CA TYR A 147 16.34 3.57 -28.72
C TYR A 147 15.91 2.14 -28.43
N ASP A 148 14.69 1.80 -28.82
CA ASP A 148 14.19 0.42 -28.79
C ASP A 148 14.49 -0.27 -30.11
N VAL A 149 15.45 -1.19 -30.04
CA VAL A 149 15.94 -1.94 -31.23
C VAL A 149 14.86 -2.85 -31.82
N LEU A 150 13.96 -3.38 -31.00
CA LEU A 150 12.94 -4.33 -31.47
C LEU A 150 11.81 -3.63 -32.23
N ASN A 151 11.43 -2.45 -31.76
CA ASN A 151 10.32 -1.68 -32.30
C ASN A 151 10.77 -0.57 -33.26
N HIS A 152 12.10 -0.38 -33.44
CA HIS A 152 12.69 0.73 -34.20
C HIS A 152 12.11 2.09 -33.81
N THR A 153 12.06 2.34 -32.48
CA THR A 153 11.54 3.59 -31.94
C THR A 153 12.60 4.32 -31.15
N ILE A 154 12.59 5.65 -31.22
CA ILE A 154 13.41 6.51 -30.38
C ILE A 154 12.51 7.37 -29.50
N GLU A 155 12.85 7.47 -28.23
CA GLU A 155 12.13 8.25 -27.24
C GLU A 155 13.09 9.21 -26.53
N GLN A 156 12.70 10.47 -26.42
CA GLN A 156 13.44 11.43 -25.63
C GLN A 156 13.04 11.32 -24.17
N LEU A 157 13.96 10.86 -23.33
CA LEU A 157 13.72 10.69 -21.89
C LEU A 157 13.95 11.96 -21.09
N PHE A 158 14.85 12.84 -21.55
CA PHE A 158 15.16 14.09 -20.86
C PHE A 158 15.75 15.14 -21.83
N CYS A 159 15.33 16.40 -21.63
CA CYS A 159 15.93 17.58 -22.25
C CYS A 159 16.05 18.70 -21.21
N PRO A 160 17.19 19.37 -21.02
CA PRO A 160 17.40 20.36 -19.97
C PRO A 160 16.62 21.66 -20.14
N ASP A 161 16.35 22.05 -21.36
CA ASP A 161 15.55 23.24 -21.71
C ASP A 161 14.47 22.85 -22.70
N GLU A 162 13.32 23.55 -22.67
CA GLU A 162 12.23 23.42 -23.64
C GLU A 162 12.63 23.87 -25.07
N VAL A 163 13.92 24.03 -25.29
CA VAL A 163 14.47 24.29 -26.61
C VAL A 163 14.34 23.02 -27.42
N ALA A 164 13.16 22.87 -28.03
CA ALA A 164 13.00 21.98 -29.16
C ALA A 164 14.21 22.21 -30.10
N LEU A 165 15.14 21.28 -30.12
CA LEU A 165 15.97 21.09 -31.29
C LEU A 165 14.96 20.83 -32.39
N GLY A 166 14.64 21.79 -33.22
CA GLY A 166 13.48 21.87 -34.14
C GLY A 166 13.20 20.71 -35.09
N ILE A 167 13.71 19.53 -34.77
CA ILE A 167 13.62 18.28 -35.50
C ILE A 167 12.66 17.28 -34.81
N LEU A 168 12.64 17.24 -33.47
CA LEU A 168 11.85 16.28 -32.73
C LEU A 168 11.11 16.96 -31.56
N ASP A 169 9.82 16.64 -31.38
CA ASP A 169 9.02 17.15 -30.28
C ASP A 169 9.36 16.42 -28.96
N ILE A 170 9.48 17.15 -27.88
CA ILE A 170 9.68 16.62 -26.53
C ILE A 170 8.49 15.72 -26.15
N ASN A 171 8.79 14.56 -25.54
CA ASN A 171 7.82 13.56 -25.11
C ASN A 171 7.04 12.85 -26.24
N LYS A 172 7.57 12.78 -27.43
CA LYS A 172 7.03 11.92 -28.49
C LYS A 172 7.92 10.72 -28.76
N THR A 173 7.29 9.59 -29.03
CA THR A 173 7.96 8.38 -29.54
C THR A 173 7.96 8.44 -31.05
N TYR A 174 9.11 8.25 -31.69
CA TYR A 174 9.27 8.25 -33.13
C TYR A 174 9.47 6.83 -33.62
N TYR A 175 8.74 6.47 -34.70
CA TYR A 175 8.76 5.14 -35.31
C TYR A 175 9.53 5.18 -36.65
N ASN A 176 10.00 4.01 -37.05
CA ASN A 176 10.66 3.82 -38.36
C ASN A 176 11.91 4.67 -38.57
N ILE A 177 12.74 4.77 -37.54
CA ILE A 177 14.02 5.49 -37.66
C ILE A 177 14.97 4.69 -38.54
N PRO A 178 15.52 5.28 -39.63
CA PRO A 178 16.47 4.58 -40.46
C PRO A 178 17.73 4.15 -39.70
N GLU A 179 18.22 2.93 -39.94
CA GLU A 179 19.44 2.40 -39.30
C GLU A 179 20.69 3.31 -39.52
N SER A 180 20.67 4.15 -40.59
CA SER A 180 21.74 5.11 -40.86
C SER A 180 21.78 6.29 -39.89
N LEU A 181 20.80 6.44 -38.97
CA LEU A 181 20.74 7.50 -37.97
C LEU A 181 21.00 6.96 -36.55
N VAL A 182 21.23 5.69 -36.38
CA VAL A 182 21.61 4.99 -35.17
C VAL A 182 23.05 4.54 -35.27
#